data_2cacd0693dc05617ccce8804cd43f58b
#
_entry.id   2cacd0693dc05617ccce8804cd43f58b
#
_cell.length_a   1.000
_cell.length_b   1.000
_cell.length_c   1.000
_cell.angle_alpha   90.00
_cell.angle_beta   90.00
_cell.angle_gamma   90.00
#
_symmetry.space_group_name_H-M   'P 1'
#
loop_
_entity.id
_entity.type
_entity.pdbx_description
1 polymer ?
#
loop_
_entity_poly.entity_id
_entity_poly.type
_entity_poly.pdbx_seq_one_letter_code
_entity_poly.pdbx_strand_id
1 'polypeptide(L)'
;MNTIKQKIMKEFEEALVCKCKNERIPEEFNYFGKVIGEWDLDWNDRLNTSTPRRVKGEWIFSWVLDGMAVQDVFIVPSRAERLIDIQPDAAYGTTIRLFNTERQVWEIFYGCPEECARLEARKEGDEIILTEITSKAMKWIFSDITDNSFTWRSIAKSPAGDWITLARVYATRKKK
;
A
#
# COMPACT_ATOMS: atom_id res chain seq x y z
N MET A 1 -33.67 4.06 -9.20
CA MET A 1 -32.78 3.65 -8.09
C MET A 1 -31.29 3.71 -8.46
N ASN A 2 -30.89 3.55 -9.72
CA ASN A 2 -29.48 3.64 -10.17
C ASN A 2 -28.86 5.05 -10.09
N THR A 3 -29.61 6.08 -10.46
CA THR A 3 -29.10 7.47 -10.59
C THR A 3 -28.67 8.08 -9.24
N ILE A 4 -29.41 7.82 -8.16
CA ILE A 4 -29.10 8.34 -6.82
C ILE A 4 -27.83 7.66 -6.26
N LYS A 5 -27.72 6.35 -6.41
CA LYS A 5 -26.52 5.61 -5.96
C LYS A 5 -25.26 6.07 -6.71
N GLN A 6 -25.35 6.25 -8.04
CA GLN A 6 -24.24 6.76 -8.84
C GLN A 6 -23.83 8.18 -8.43
N LYS A 7 -24.82 9.05 -8.12
CA LYS A 7 -24.56 10.40 -7.63
C LYS A 7 -23.82 10.37 -6.28
N ILE A 8 -24.26 9.56 -5.32
CA ILE A 8 -23.62 9.45 -4.01
C ILE A 8 -22.19 8.94 -4.13
N MET A 9 -21.94 7.93 -4.96
CA MET A 9 -20.60 7.41 -5.20
C MET A 9 -19.68 8.49 -5.78
N LYS A 10 -20.16 9.24 -6.76
CA LYS A 10 -19.40 10.34 -7.37
C LYS A 10 -19.06 11.45 -6.37
N GLU A 11 -20.03 11.89 -5.56
CA GLU A 11 -19.82 12.88 -4.51
C GLU A 11 -18.77 12.42 -3.48
N PHE A 12 -18.81 11.14 -3.07
CA PHE A 12 -17.82 10.58 -2.16
C PHE A 12 -16.41 10.56 -2.79
N GLU A 13 -16.30 10.12 -4.04
CA GLU A 13 -15.02 10.10 -4.76
C GLU A 13 -14.46 11.52 -4.94
N GLU A 14 -15.29 12.48 -5.33
CA GLU A 14 -14.91 13.88 -5.52
C GLU A 14 -14.49 14.56 -4.21
N ALA A 15 -15.11 14.19 -3.07
CA ALA A 15 -14.73 14.69 -1.76
C ALA A 15 -13.47 14.06 -1.19
N LEU A 16 -13.21 12.79 -1.53
CA LEU A 16 -12.08 12.03 -1.00
C LEU A 16 -10.79 12.28 -1.79
N VAL A 17 -10.86 12.20 -3.12
CA VAL A 17 -9.70 12.13 -4.00
C VAL A 17 -9.26 13.53 -4.43
N CYS A 18 -7.95 13.76 -4.43
CA CYS A 18 -7.36 14.99 -4.95
C CYS A 18 -6.20 14.70 -5.92
N LYS A 19 -5.86 15.71 -6.72
CA LYS A 19 -4.94 15.53 -7.86
C LYS A 19 -3.47 15.56 -7.47
N CYS A 20 -3.13 16.19 -6.36
CA CYS A 20 -1.74 16.44 -5.99
C CYS A 20 -1.53 16.47 -4.47
N LYS A 21 -0.28 16.45 -4.10
CA LYS A 21 0.22 16.67 -2.75
C LYS A 21 -0.18 18.06 -2.23
N ASN A 22 -0.55 18.16 -0.96
CA ASN A 22 -0.72 19.44 -0.29
C ASN A 22 0.64 20.15 -0.09
N GLU A 23 0.68 21.46 -0.19
CA GLU A 23 1.89 22.27 -0.01
C GLU A 23 2.49 22.17 1.41
N ARG A 24 1.67 21.84 2.40
CA ARG A 24 2.11 21.64 3.79
C ARG A 24 2.98 20.40 3.98
N ILE A 25 3.05 19.51 3.00
CA ILE A 25 3.99 18.39 2.99
C ILE A 25 5.28 18.86 2.29
N PRO A 26 6.39 19.07 3.00
CA PRO A 26 7.66 19.45 2.39
C PRO A 26 8.12 18.41 1.35
N GLU A 27 8.90 18.85 0.34
CA GLU A 27 9.25 17.96 -0.76
C GLU A 27 10.13 16.78 -0.33
N GLU A 28 10.96 16.97 0.66
CA GLU A 28 11.77 15.89 1.28
C GLU A 28 10.93 14.79 1.92
N PHE A 29 9.64 15.06 2.24
CA PHE A 29 8.69 14.08 2.76
C PHE A 29 7.71 13.57 1.69
N ASN A 30 7.87 13.93 0.44
CA ASN A 30 7.06 13.43 -0.68
C ASN A 30 7.42 11.97 -1.02
N TYR A 31 7.38 11.08 -0.03
CA TYR A 31 7.81 9.68 -0.17
C TYR A 31 6.97 8.91 -1.19
N PHE A 32 5.66 9.16 -1.18
CA PHE A 32 4.70 8.35 -1.92
C PHE A 32 4.25 8.98 -3.26
N GLY A 33 4.74 10.17 -3.61
CA GLY A 33 4.33 10.85 -4.83
C GLY A 33 4.57 10.04 -6.12
N LYS A 34 5.69 9.30 -6.18
CA LYS A 34 6.02 8.45 -7.34
C LYS A 34 5.19 7.18 -7.45
N VAL A 35 4.60 6.69 -6.34
CA VAL A 35 3.76 5.49 -6.37
C VAL A 35 2.29 5.79 -6.66
N ILE A 36 1.88 7.06 -6.73
CA ILE A 36 0.52 7.44 -7.12
C ILE A 36 0.18 6.88 -8.51
N GLY A 37 -0.99 6.23 -8.62
CA GLY A 37 -1.48 5.62 -9.85
C GLY A 37 -1.83 4.14 -9.71
N GLU A 38 -1.90 3.45 -10.85
CA GLU A 38 -2.33 2.05 -10.93
C GLU A 38 -1.15 1.14 -11.29
N TRP A 39 -1.08 0.01 -10.61
CA TRP A 39 0.03 -0.94 -10.72
C TRP A 39 -0.47 -2.37 -10.88
N ASP A 40 0.13 -3.09 -11.82
CA ASP A 40 0.04 -4.54 -11.90
C ASP A 40 1.09 -5.15 -10.97
N LEU A 41 0.69 -6.14 -10.20
CA LEU A 41 1.53 -6.77 -9.19
C LEU A 41 1.89 -8.20 -9.57
N ASP A 42 3.12 -8.55 -9.27
CA ASP A 42 3.60 -9.90 -9.11
C ASP A 42 3.88 -10.12 -7.62
N TRP A 43 2.91 -10.66 -6.89
CA TRP A 43 3.00 -10.88 -5.47
C TRP A 43 3.52 -12.28 -5.16
N ASN A 44 4.63 -12.33 -4.43
CA ASN A 44 5.26 -13.55 -3.97
C ASN A 44 5.11 -13.60 -2.45
N ASP A 45 4.40 -14.59 -1.97
CA ASP A 45 3.91 -14.75 -0.61
C ASP A 45 4.43 -16.05 0.01
N ARG A 46 4.35 -16.16 1.35
CA ARG A 46 4.78 -17.34 2.12
C ARG A 46 6.24 -17.70 1.87
N LEU A 47 7.10 -16.71 1.65
CA LEU A 47 8.51 -16.92 1.30
C LEU A 47 9.31 -17.60 2.41
N ASN A 48 8.80 -17.57 3.64
CA ASN A 48 9.36 -18.22 4.82
C ASN A 48 8.81 -19.63 5.07
N THR A 49 8.08 -20.21 4.14
CA THR A 49 7.46 -21.54 4.26
C THR A 49 7.95 -22.51 3.18
N SER A 50 7.60 -23.78 3.31
CA SER A 50 7.86 -24.80 2.29
C SER A 50 6.97 -24.70 1.05
N THR A 51 5.92 -23.85 1.10
CA THR A 51 4.93 -23.68 0.02
C THR A 51 4.78 -22.22 -0.38
N PRO A 52 5.84 -21.58 -0.93
CA PRO A 52 5.73 -20.23 -1.42
C PRO A 52 4.70 -20.14 -2.56
N ARG A 53 4.07 -18.98 -2.67
CA ARG A 53 3.00 -18.75 -3.62
C ARG A 53 3.30 -17.51 -4.46
N ARG A 54 2.89 -17.51 -5.73
CA ARG A 54 2.99 -16.37 -6.63
C ARG A 54 1.63 -16.06 -7.23
N VAL A 55 1.14 -14.84 -7.06
CA VAL A 55 -0.20 -14.42 -7.48
C VAL A 55 -0.13 -13.06 -8.17
N LYS A 56 -0.88 -12.90 -9.26
CA LYS A 56 -1.05 -11.60 -9.90
C LYS A 56 -2.08 -10.77 -9.14
N GLY A 57 -1.80 -9.48 -9.00
CA GLY A 57 -2.68 -8.57 -8.29
C GLY A 57 -2.67 -7.18 -8.90
N GLU A 58 -3.29 -6.25 -8.21
CA GLU A 58 -3.28 -4.84 -8.54
C GLU A 58 -3.17 -3.97 -7.29
N TRP A 59 -2.53 -2.82 -7.42
CA TRP A 59 -2.39 -1.84 -6.35
C TRP A 59 -2.68 -0.45 -6.90
N ILE A 60 -3.58 0.28 -6.24
CA ILE A 60 -4.04 1.58 -6.72
C ILE A 60 -3.79 2.59 -5.61
N PHE A 61 -3.06 3.67 -5.93
CA PHE A 61 -2.74 4.73 -4.99
C PHE A 61 -3.30 6.06 -5.46
N SER A 62 -3.82 6.84 -4.53
CA SER A 62 -4.30 8.20 -4.80
C SER A 62 -3.93 9.16 -3.67
N TRP A 63 -3.74 10.42 -4.02
CA TRP A 63 -3.81 11.51 -3.06
C TRP A 63 -5.24 11.67 -2.57
N VAL A 64 -5.43 11.84 -1.26
CA VAL A 64 -6.73 12.01 -0.63
C VAL A 64 -6.66 13.10 0.45
N LEU A 65 -7.81 13.51 0.99
CA LEU A 65 -7.90 14.44 2.12
C LEU A 65 -7.12 15.75 1.85
N ASP A 66 -7.48 16.44 0.78
CA ASP A 66 -6.82 17.67 0.34
C ASP A 66 -5.30 17.52 0.14
N GLY A 67 -4.86 16.34 -0.31
CA GLY A 67 -3.45 16.01 -0.54
C GLY A 67 -2.61 15.80 0.71
N MET A 68 -3.21 15.82 1.89
CA MET A 68 -2.53 15.57 3.16
C MET A 68 -2.32 14.08 3.44
N ALA A 69 -2.94 13.22 2.65
CA ALA A 69 -2.82 11.78 2.79
C ALA A 69 -2.67 11.07 1.43
N VAL A 70 -2.09 9.88 1.48
CA VAL A 70 -2.09 8.91 0.38
C VAL A 70 -2.88 7.69 0.84
N GLN A 71 -3.89 7.33 0.05
CA GLN A 71 -4.64 6.09 0.27
C GLN A 71 -4.36 5.12 -0.86
N ASP A 72 -4.29 3.85 -0.55
CA ASP A 72 -4.23 2.77 -1.53
C ASP A 72 -5.31 1.72 -1.32
N VAL A 73 -5.52 0.94 -2.37
CA VAL A 73 -6.25 -0.33 -2.32
C VAL A 73 -5.36 -1.41 -2.92
N PHE A 74 -5.02 -2.41 -2.11
CA PHE A 74 -4.22 -3.59 -2.46
C PHE A 74 -5.15 -4.77 -2.70
N ILE A 75 -5.07 -5.41 -3.87
CA ILE A 75 -6.01 -6.44 -4.31
C ILE A 75 -5.25 -7.62 -4.91
N VAL A 76 -5.30 -8.78 -4.25
CA VAL A 76 -4.65 -10.01 -4.71
C VAL A 76 -5.58 -11.21 -4.45
N PRO A 77 -5.96 -12.00 -5.44
CA PRO A 77 -5.80 -11.80 -6.88
C PRO A 77 -6.42 -10.48 -7.38
N SER A 78 -6.06 -10.04 -8.59
CA SER A 78 -6.64 -8.83 -9.20
C SER A 78 -8.17 -8.92 -9.30
N ARG A 79 -8.86 -7.78 -9.44
CA ARG A 79 -10.34 -7.75 -9.56
C ARG A 79 -10.87 -8.64 -10.68
N ALA A 80 -10.14 -8.75 -11.77
CA ALA A 80 -10.53 -9.62 -12.89
C ALA A 80 -10.33 -11.10 -12.56
N GLU A 81 -9.20 -11.46 -11.95
CA GLU A 81 -8.86 -12.85 -11.67
C GLU A 81 -9.68 -13.43 -10.51
N ARG A 82 -9.96 -12.66 -9.47
CA ARG A 82 -10.71 -13.13 -8.27
C ARG A 82 -12.17 -13.52 -8.54
N LEU A 83 -12.72 -13.16 -9.72
CA LEU A 83 -14.03 -13.63 -10.16
C LEU A 83 -13.99 -15.06 -10.70
N ILE A 84 -12.80 -15.56 -11.05
CA ILE A 84 -12.57 -16.87 -11.65
C ILE A 84 -11.84 -17.78 -10.68
N ASP A 85 -10.79 -17.28 -10.05
CA ASP A 85 -9.96 -18.00 -9.09
C ASP A 85 -10.26 -17.51 -7.66
N ILE A 86 -11.11 -18.26 -6.96
CA ILE A 86 -11.49 -17.95 -5.59
C ILE A 86 -10.41 -18.49 -4.65
N GLN A 87 -9.63 -17.59 -4.05
CA GLN A 87 -8.65 -17.91 -3.03
C GLN A 87 -9.16 -17.44 -1.67
N PRO A 88 -9.40 -18.35 -0.69
CA PRO A 88 -9.98 -18.01 0.61
C PRO A 88 -9.05 -17.10 1.46
N ASP A 89 -7.76 -17.13 1.19
CA ASP A 89 -6.72 -16.31 1.84
C ASP A 89 -6.26 -15.13 0.96
N ALA A 90 -7.10 -14.71 0.02
CA ALA A 90 -6.84 -13.56 -0.83
C ALA A 90 -6.88 -12.24 -0.04
N ALA A 91 -6.00 -11.31 -0.38
CA ALA A 91 -5.98 -9.98 0.23
C ALA A 91 -6.87 -8.99 -0.55
N TYR A 92 -7.65 -8.22 0.18
CA TYR A 92 -8.33 -7.02 -0.30
C TYR A 92 -8.34 -6.00 0.84
N GLY A 93 -7.31 -5.17 0.86
CA GLY A 93 -7.09 -4.24 1.95
C GLY A 93 -6.87 -2.81 1.46
N THR A 94 -6.90 -1.89 2.39
CA THR A 94 -6.61 -0.48 2.15
C THR A 94 -5.62 0.03 3.17
N THR A 95 -4.76 0.95 2.74
CA THR A 95 -3.87 1.68 3.64
C THR A 95 -4.12 3.17 3.47
N ILE A 96 -4.28 3.90 4.57
CA ILE A 96 -4.23 5.35 4.57
C ILE A 96 -2.94 5.81 5.26
N ARG A 97 -2.21 6.72 4.61
CA ARG A 97 -0.96 7.33 5.07
C ARG A 97 -1.21 8.81 5.27
N LEU A 98 -1.15 9.27 6.50
CA LEU A 98 -1.38 10.66 6.90
C LEU A 98 -0.05 11.31 7.24
N PHE A 99 0.24 12.46 6.67
CA PHE A 99 1.44 13.20 7.03
C PHE A 99 1.19 14.03 8.29
N ASN A 100 1.93 13.72 9.35
CA ASN A 100 1.92 14.51 10.58
C ASN A 100 2.96 15.64 10.48
N THR A 101 2.49 16.87 10.33
CA THR A 101 3.35 18.05 10.12
C THR A 101 4.20 18.42 11.35
N GLU A 102 3.74 18.12 12.55
CA GLU A 102 4.47 18.40 13.79
C GLU A 102 5.62 17.40 14.01
N ARG A 103 5.32 16.11 13.82
CA ARG A 103 6.30 15.03 14.01
C ARG A 103 7.16 14.78 12.77
N GLN A 104 6.82 15.36 11.63
CA GLN A 104 7.46 15.14 10.33
C GLN A 104 7.59 13.65 10.00
N VAL A 105 6.50 12.91 10.12
CA VAL A 105 6.43 11.47 9.89
C VAL A 105 5.12 11.11 9.19
N TRP A 106 5.12 10.05 8.41
CA TRP A 106 3.91 9.46 7.87
C TRP A 106 3.34 8.45 8.87
N GLU A 107 2.15 8.74 9.39
CA GLU A 107 1.36 7.82 10.23
C GLU A 107 0.47 6.98 9.33
N ILE A 108 0.48 5.66 9.52
CA ILE A 108 -0.09 4.72 8.58
C ILE A 108 -1.06 3.78 9.28
N PHE A 109 -2.23 3.62 8.68
CA PHE A 109 -3.28 2.72 9.12
C PHE A 109 -3.63 1.77 7.97
N TYR A 110 -3.37 0.50 8.17
CA TYR A 110 -3.76 -0.57 7.26
C TYR A 110 -4.97 -1.30 7.81
N GLY A 111 -5.88 -1.73 6.94
CA GLY A 111 -7.01 -2.59 7.28
C GLY A 111 -7.45 -3.46 6.13
N CYS A 112 -7.78 -4.71 6.47
CA CYS A 112 -8.52 -5.66 5.66
C CYS A 112 -9.50 -6.40 6.58
N PRO A 113 -10.39 -7.28 6.07
CA PRO A 113 -11.39 -7.96 6.90
C PRO A 113 -10.84 -8.70 8.13
N GLU A 114 -9.65 -9.29 8.03
CA GLU A 114 -9.06 -10.13 9.08
C GLU A 114 -7.90 -9.46 9.84
N GLU A 115 -7.38 -8.33 9.35
CA GLU A 115 -6.18 -7.75 9.93
C GLU A 115 -6.20 -6.22 9.92
N CYS A 116 -5.60 -5.63 10.95
CA CYS A 116 -5.24 -4.22 10.96
C CYS A 116 -3.82 -4.02 11.50
N ALA A 117 -3.16 -2.93 11.07
CA ALA A 117 -1.84 -2.55 11.54
C ALA A 117 -1.69 -1.03 11.59
N ARG A 118 -0.86 -0.56 12.53
CA ARG A 118 -0.39 0.83 12.61
C ARG A 118 1.10 0.87 12.39
N LEU A 119 1.54 1.72 11.46
CA LEU A 119 2.95 1.84 11.13
C LEU A 119 3.34 3.34 11.08
N GLU A 120 4.64 3.59 11.18
CA GLU A 120 5.23 4.90 10.86
C GLU A 120 6.23 4.71 9.72
N ALA A 121 6.19 5.61 8.72
CA ALA A 121 7.14 5.57 7.62
C ALA A 121 8.22 6.65 7.76
N ARG A 122 9.45 6.22 7.50
CA ARG A 122 10.63 7.08 7.34
C ARG A 122 11.40 6.66 6.09
N LYS A 123 12.11 7.62 5.52
CA LYS A 123 13.03 7.33 4.41
C LYS A 123 14.42 7.06 4.98
N GLU A 124 15.04 5.95 4.55
CA GLU A 124 16.42 5.58 4.87
C GLU A 124 17.14 5.27 3.56
N GLY A 125 18.04 6.16 3.14
CA GLY A 125 18.61 6.11 1.80
C GLY A 125 17.55 6.22 0.72
N ASP A 126 17.47 5.25 -0.18
CA ASP A 126 16.47 5.18 -1.25
C ASP A 126 15.24 4.33 -0.89
N GLU A 127 15.19 3.76 0.31
CA GLU A 127 14.09 2.96 0.79
C GLU A 127 13.10 3.78 1.63
N ILE A 128 11.82 3.46 1.53
CA ILE A 128 10.77 3.94 2.43
C ILE A 128 10.42 2.79 3.36
N ILE A 129 10.77 2.93 4.64
CA ILE A 129 10.58 1.91 5.65
C ILE A 129 9.37 2.25 6.52
N LEU A 130 8.38 1.39 6.48
CA LEU A 130 7.18 1.46 7.32
C LEU A 130 7.36 0.47 8.48
N THR A 131 7.57 1.00 9.67
CA THR A 131 7.77 0.19 10.88
C THR A 131 6.47 0.06 11.65
N GLU A 132 6.06 -1.15 11.95
CA GLU A 132 4.91 -1.43 12.82
C GLU A 132 5.21 -0.94 14.25
N ILE A 133 4.23 -0.25 14.88
CA ILE A 133 4.44 0.50 16.13
C ILE A 133 3.62 -0.01 17.32
N THR A 134 2.86 -1.09 17.16
CA THR A 134 2.01 -1.62 18.26
C THR A 134 2.64 -2.81 18.96
N SER A 135 2.74 -3.95 18.32
CA SER A 135 3.18 -5.17 18.97
C SER A 135 3.99 -6.13 18.10
N LYS A 136 3.90 -6.00 16.79
CA LYS A 136 4.57 -6.90 15.85
C LYS A 136 5.93 -6.33 15.46
N ALA A 137 7.00 -7.10 15.60
CA ALA A 137 8.30 -6.75 15.04
C ALA A 137 8.27 -6.98 13.52
N MET A 138 7.63 -6.07 12.78
CA MET A 138 7.37 -6.15 11.35
C MET A 138 7.72 -4.82 10.67
N LYS A 139 8.20 -4.90 9.44
CA LYS A 139 8.42 -3.74 8.57
C LYS A 139 7.89 -4.05 7.16
N TRP A 140 7.36 -3.00 6.51
CA TRP A 140 7.09 -2.97 5.08
C TRP A 140 8.05 -1.99 4.43
N ILE A 141 8.65 -2.36 3.33
CA ILE A 141 9.73 -1.60 2.73
C ILE A 141 9.47 -1.44 1.23
N PHE A 142 9.39 -0.20 0.78
CA PHE A 142 9.39 0.15 -0.64
C PHE A 142 10.82 0.47 -1.07
N SER A 143 11.25 -0.07 -2.19
CA SER A 143 12.57 0.16 -2.80
C SER A 143 12.49 0.20 -4.33
N ASP A 144 13.57 0.61 -4.97
CA ASP A 144 13.71 0.65 -6.44
C ASP A 144 12.59 1.45 -7.11
N ILE A 145 12.15 2.54 -6.49
CA ILE A 145 11.01 3.34 -6.95
C ILE A 145 11.43 4.18 -8.15
N THR A 146 10.82 3.88 -9.30
CA THR A 146 10.92 4.61 -10.56
C THR A 146 9.54 5.10 -10.99
N ASP A 147 9.45 5.76 -12.14
CA ASP A 147 8.16 6.18 -12.71
C ASP A 147 7.33 4.97 -13.20
N ASN A 148 7.97 3.83 -13.47
CA ASN A 148 7.34 2.67 -14.11
C ASN A 148 7.37 1.39 -13.26
N SER A 149 8.11 1.37 -12.16
CA SER A 149 8.24 0.18 -11.31
C SER A 149 8.61 0.55 -9.88
N PHE A 150 8.29 -0.36 -8.97
CA PHE A 150 8.88 -0.40 -7.62
C PHE A 150 8.89 -1.84 -7.11
N THR A 151 9.68 -2.07 -6.07
CA THR A 151 9.58 -3.30 -5.27
C THR A 151 9.04 -2.98 -3.87
N TRP A 152 8.36 -3.95 -3.29
CA TRP A 152 7.93 -3.89 -1.90
C TRP A 152 8.19 -5.24 -1.24
N ARG A 153 8.54 -5.22 0.04
CA ARG A 153 8.69 -6.43 0.85
C ARG A 153 8.13 -6.26 2.25
N SER A 154 7.58 -7.34 2.77
CA SER A 154 7.25 -7.49 4.19
C SER A 154 8.32 -8.34 4.85
N ILE A 155 8.86 -7.85 5.96
CA ILE A 155 9.80 -8.57 6.80
C ILE A 155 9.30 -8.59 8.23
N ALA A 156 9.57 -9.70 8.95
CA ALA A 156 9.28 -9.80 10.38
C ALA A 156 10.44 -10.48 11.10
N LYS A 157 10.50 -10.32 12.42
CA LYS A 157 11.47 -11.05 13.23
C LYS A 157 11.05 -12.50 13.41
N SER A 158 12.00 -13.40 13.16
CA SER A 158 11.87 -14.81 13.52
C SER A 158 11.93 -15.01 15.03
N PRO A 159 11.58 -16.19 15.56
CA PRO A 159 11.80 -16.51 16.97
C PRO A 159 13.27 -16.40 17.41
N ALA A 160 14.21 -16.58 16.50
CA ALA A 160 15.65 -16.40 16.74
C ALA A 160 16.10 -14.93 16.73
N GLY A 161 15.21 -13.98 16.37
CA GLY A 161 15.50 -12.55 16.34
C GLY A 161 16.00 -12.02 14.99
N ASP A 162 16.16 -12.87 13.98
CA ASP A 162 16.59 -12.47 12.63
C ASP A 162 15.44 -11.91 11.82
N TRP A 163 15.73 -10.92 10.95
CA TRP A 163 14.75 -10.42 9.99
C TRP A 163 14.59 -11.40 8.83
N ILE A 164 13.37 -11.89 8.63
CA ILE A 164 13.01 -12.80 7.54
C ILE A 164 11.98 -12.17 6.62
N THR A 165 12.12 -12.40 5.32
CA THR A 165 11.15 -11.92 4.33
C THR A 165 9.94 -12.85 4.28
N LEU A 166 8.75 -12.29 4.49
CA LEU A 166 7.48 -13.01 4.44
C LEU A 166 6.84 -12.95 3.06
N ALA A 167 6.88 -11.76 2.44
CA ALA A 167 6.30 -11.50 1.13
C ALA A 167 7.11 -10.47 0.35
N ARG A 168 6.97 -10.50 -0.99
CA ARG A 168 7.57 -9.53 -1.90
C ARG A 168 6.62 -9.23 -3.05
N VAL A 169 6.59 -7.96 -3.46
CA VAL A 169 5.87 -7.48 -4.63
C VAL A 169 6.86 -6.91 -5.64
N TYR A 170 6.67 -7.24 -6.89
CA TYR A 170 7.22 -6.51 -8.02
C TYR A 170 6.06 -5.80 -8.71
N ALA A 171 6.09 -4.48 -8.69
CA ALA A 171 5.04 -3.64 -9.24
C ALA A 171 5.48 -3.03 -10.56
N THR A 172 4.59 -3.07 -11.56
CA THR A 172 4.77 -2.43 -12.85
C THR A 172 3.59 -1.50 -13.09
N ARG A 173 3.86 -0.26 -13.49
CA ARG A 173 2.80 0.73 -13.74
C ARG A 173 1.91 0.27 -14.87
N LYS A 174 0.58 0.32 -14.68
CA LYS A 174 -0.39 0.05 -15.74
C LYS A 174 -0.21 1.06 -16.87
N LYS A 175 -0.10 0.55 -18.10
CA LYS A 175 -0.15 1.39 -19.30
C LYS A 175 -1.60 1.81 -19.53
N LYS A 176 -1.81 3.10 -19.70
CA LYS A 176 -3.11 3.65 -20.12
C LYS A 176 -3.39 3.29 -21.57
#